data_c468df913b456a78ef6f78202cd86c71
#
_entry.id   c468df913b456a78ef6f78202cd86c71
#
_cell.length_a   1.000
_cell.length_b   1.000
_cell.length_c   1.000
_cell.angle_alpha   90.00
_cell.angle_beta   90.00
_cell.angle_gamma   90.00
#
_symmetry.space_group_name_H-M   'P 1'
#
loop_
_entity.id
_entity.type
_entity.pdbx_description
1 polymer ?
#
loop_
_entity_poly.entity_id
_entity_poly.type
_entity_poly.pdbx_seq_one_letter_code
_entity_poly.pdbx_strand_id
1 'polypeptide(L)'
;MSLTGISANRLELLALADALAREKSIEKEIVIEAIEEAIQKAARARYGAEHDITAAIDVKTGELILKRRVTVVEDDAEIENADTVIRLSDARRTDKQAEVGKVYEEVLPPFDFGRVQTQMARQVVTHKVREAERERQYEEFKDRVGEVVNGVVKRVEYGNVIVDLGRGEGVMRRDQSIPREVFNVGDRIRCYIYDVRTETKGPQIMLSRAHGGFMAKLFAQEVPEVYDGVIEIRAVARDPGSRAKMAVVSNDSSIDPVGACVGMRGSRVQAVVAELQGEKIDIIPWSPDEAAFIVNALAPAEVSKVVMDEEEERVEVVVPDEQLSLAIGRRGQNVRLASQLTGWQIDIITETQDSERRQQQFAERTQLFQEALDVDEVIAQLIVTEGFATVDEVAYVDPAEIATIEGFDEDTAEEIQARARDYLEKEAAEYDAKRRELGVEDALLEIEGVTLPISVALGQGEVKTVEDLAGLVPDDLRGWFESKDGERVRQPGSLESFNLSADDAEALIMRARVAMGWIEPEPEPEPEEAEPEAELSEADAVFAQAEPAAEAEPEAVEAEAAETEAAETEAEGA
;
A
#
# COMPACT_ATOMS: atom_id res chain seq x y z
N MET A 1 25.08 42.81 -7.81
CA MET A 1 24.52 44.16 -7.95
C MET A 1 24.35 44.78 -6.57
N SER A 2 24.75 46.02 -6.42
CA SER A 2 24.89 46.69 -5.10
C SER A 2 23.58 47.40 -4.76
N LEU A 3 22.89 46.97 -3.70
CA LEU A 3 21.72 47.65 -3.11
C LEU A 3 22.13 48.89 -2.29
N THR A 4 23.26 49.48 -2.59
CA THR A 4 23.73 50.72 -1.94
C THR A 4 23.06 51.93 -2.61
N GLY A 5 22.05 52.51 -1.95
CA GLY A 5 21.41 53.75 -2.36
C GLY A 5 19.97 53.63 -2.87
N ILE A 6 19.11 52.97 -2.10
CA ILE A 6 17.65 52.85 -2.46
C ILE A 6 16.93 54.22 -2.39
N SER A 7 17.53 55.21 -1.81
CA SER A 7 16.97 56.56 -1.78
C SER A 7 17.01 57.30 -3.14
N ALA A 8 17.71 56.82 -4.16
CA ALA A 8 18.00 57.60 -5.36
C ALA A 8 17.25 57.16 -6.63
N ASN A 9 16.66 55.96 -6.72
CA ASN A 9 16.12 55.56 -8.02
C ASN A 9 14.85 54.64 -7.89
N ARG A 10 13.71 55.30 -7.78
CA ARG A 10 12.38 54.65 -7.69
C ARG A 10 12.12 53.64 -8.83
N LEU A 11 12.59 53.96 -10.04
CA LEU A 11 12.46 53.12 -11.22
C LEU A 11 13.41 51.88 -11.23
N GLU A 12 14.53 51.97 -10.50
CA GLU A 12 15.49 50.83 -10.40
C GLU A 12 14.92 49.66 -9.60
N LEU A 13 14.08 49.90 -8.57
CA LEU A 13 13.43 48.85 -7.79
C LEU A 13 12.47 48.05 -8.66
N LEU A 14 11.62 48.74 -9.44
CA LEU A 14 10.68 48.05 -10.35
C LEU A 14 11.40 47.32 -11.48
N ALA A 15 12.48 47.95 -12.03
CA ALA A 15 13.29 47.30 -13.05
C ALA A 15 14.02 46.05 -12.51
N LEU A 16 14.49 46.10 -11.25
CA LEU A 16 15.08 44.95 -10.57
C LEU A 16 14.03 43.84 -10.35
N ALA A 17 12.83 44.21 -9.89
CA ALA A 17 11.72 43.25 -9.71
C ALA A 17 11.34 42.61 -11.05
N ASP A 18 11.22 43.41 -12.13
CA ASP A 18 10.94 42.89 -13.48
C ASP A 18 12.04 41.96 -14.01
N ALA A 19 13.30 42.31 -13.80
CA ALA A 19 14.41 41.46 -14.22
C ALA A 19 14.43 40.11 -13.47
N LEU A 20 14.20 40.15 -12.16
CA LEU A 20 14.19 38.97 -11.32
C LEU A 20 12.97 38.08 -11.64
N ALA A 21 11.80 38.70 -11.84
CA ALA A 21 10.57 38.01 -12.22
C ALA A 21 10.73 37.23 -13.55
N ARG A 22 11.36 37.87 -14.55
CA ARG A 22 11.66 37.24 -15.85
C ARG A 22 12.73 36.17 -15.75
N GLU A 23 13.82 36.43 -15.04
CA GLU A 23 14.91 35.44 -14.84
C GLU A 23 14.41 34.16 -14.18
N LYS A 24 13.51 34.31 -13.20
CA LYS A 24 12.99 33.20 -12.38
C LYS A 24 11.63 32.69 -12.83
N SER A 25 11.03 33.34 -13.84
CA SER A 25 9.70 33.01 -14.38
C SER A 25 8.62 32.98 -13.31
N ILE A 26 8.62 33.91 -12.38
CA ILE A 26 7.62 34.11 -11.32
C ILE A 26 6.87 35.43 -11.56
N GLU A 27 5.71 35.56 -10.89
CA GLU A 27 4.93 36.81 -10.99
C GLU A 27 5.68 38.00 -10.38
N LYS A 28 5.54 39.16 -11.00
CA LYS A 28 6.20 40.37 -10.55
C LYS A 28 5.74 40.80 -9.15
N GLU A 29 4.47 40.59 -8.88
CA GLU A 29 3.81 40.90 -7.62
C GLU A 29 4.49 40.20 -6.44
N ILE A 30 4.83 38.92 -6.58
CA ILE A 30 5.54 38.12 -5.57
C ILE A 30 6.94 38.69 -5.28
N VAL A 31 7.63 39.16 -6.32
CA VAL A 31 8.95 39.77 -6.12
C VAL A 31 8.84 41.11 -5.42
N ILE A 32 7.81 41.91 -5.73
CA ILE A 32 7.52 43.17 -5.05
C ILE A 32 7.21 42.91 -3.57
N GLU A 33 6.33 41.96 -3.25
CA GLU A 33 6.00 41.56 -1.88
C GLU A 33 7.26 41.12 -1.10
N ALA A 34 8.12 40.31 -1.73
CA ALA A 34 9.38 39.90 -1.13
C ALA A 34 10.31 41.08 -0.82
N ILE A 35 10.34 42.11 -1.68
CA ILE A 35 11.09 43.34 -1.46
C ILE A 35 10.48 44.17 -0.34
N GLU A 36 9.15 44.29 -0.29
CA GLU A 36 8.41 44.97 0.77
C GLU A 36 8.68 44.32 2.14
N GLU A 37 8.60 42.97 2.24
CA GLU A 37 8.93 42.24 3.48
C GLU A 37 10.38 42.45 3.92
N ALA A 38 11.31 42.44 2.96
CA ALA A 38 12.71 42.70 3.24
C ALA A 38 12.95 44.09 3.78
N ILE A 39 12.27 45.10 3.21
CA ILE A 39 12.32 46.49 3.65
C ILE A 39 11.67 46.65 5.03
N GLN A 40 10.51 46.02 5.24
CA GLN A 40 9.82 46.00 6.52
C GLN A 40 10.72 45.45 7.64
N LYS A 41 11.39 44.34 7.38
CA LYS A 41 12.31 43.71 8.33
C LYS A 41 13.53 44.59 8.64
N ALA A 42 14.05 45.27 7.62
CA ALA A 42 15.13 46.23 7.79
C ALA A 42 14.67 47.48 8.54
N ALA A 43 13.44 47.96 8.30
CA ALA A 43 12.85 49.11 9.01
C ALA A 43 12.61 48.78 10.49
N ARG A 44 12.09 47.61 10.82
CA ARG A 44 11.98 47.13 12.21
C ARG A 44 13.32 47.08 12.93
N ALA A 45 14.36 46.60 12.26
CA ALA A 45 15.73 46.63 12.83
C ALA A 45 16.28 48.04 13.09
N ARG A 46 15.77 49.04 12.38
CA ARG A 46 16.21 50.44 12.51
C ARG A 46 15.40 51.25 13.50
N TYR A 47 14.07 51.14 13.42
CA TYR A 47 13.11 51.93 14.22
C TYR A 47 12.74 51.28 15.55
N GLY A 48 12.92 49.98 15.66
CA GLY A 48 12.58 49.15 16.83
C GLY A 48 11.89 47.88 16.40
N ALA A 49 12.32 46.74 16.93
CA ALA A 49 11.74 45.41 16.61
C ALA A 49 10.29 45.30 17.06
N GLU A 50 9.92 46.06 18.08
CA GLU A 50 8.60 46.02 18.72
C GLU A 50 7.55 46.84 17.96
N HIS A 51 7.95 47.66 16.99
CA HIS A 51 7.00 48.46 16.20
C HIS A 51 6.37 47.64 15.07
N ASP A 52 5.05 47.79 14.89
CA ASP A 52 4.38 47.27 13.70
C ASP A 52 4.59 48.23 12.53
N ILE A 53 5.57 47.88 11.69
CA ILE A 53 5.94 48.68 10.51
C ILE A 53 5.55 47.92 9.27
N THR A 54 4.83 48.56 8.35
CA THR A 54 4.52 48.06 7.02
C THR A 54 5.27 48.87 5.96
N ALA A 55 5.73 48.17 4.93
CA ALA A 55 6.34 48.75 3.77
C ALA A 55 5.47 48.46 2.55
N ALA A 56 5.20 49.42 1.72
CA ALA A 56 4.47 49.26 0.47
C ALA A 56 5.21 49.98 -0.66
N ILE A 57 5.29 49.34 -1.83
CA ILE A 57 5.86 49.90 -3.05
C ILE A 57 4.75 50.16 -4.05
N ASP A 58 4.54 51.40 -4.44
CA ASP A 58 3.59 51.72 -5.50
C ASP A 58 4.08 51.12 -6.83
N VAL A 59 3.36 50.18 -7.38
CA VAL A 59 3.67 49.43 -8.62
C VAL A 59 3.84 50.37 -9.83
N LYS A 60 3.19 51.54 -9.82
CA LYS A 60 3.25 52.51 -10.94
C LYS A 60 4.40 53.49 -10.83
N THR A 61 4.67 53.99 -9.63
CA THR A 61 5.63 55.05 -9.40
C THR A 61 6.98 54.53 -8.85
N GLY A 62 7.00 53.32 -8.28
CA GLY A 62 8.14 52.74 -7.58
C GLY A 62 8.41 53.43 -6.24
N GLU A 63 7.46 54.21 -5.71
CA GLU A 63 7.63 54.92 -4.46
C GLU A 63 7.48 53.99 -3.27
N LEU A 64 8.47 54.01 -2.39
CA LEU A 64 8.44 53.24 -1.13
C LEU A 64 7.76 54.09 -0.04
N ILE A 65 6.70 53.57 0.54
CA ILE A 65 5.97 54.18 1.64
C ILE A 65 6.13 53.26 2.87
N LEU A 66 6.71 53.82 3.93
CA LEU A 66 6.85 53.17 5.22
C LEU A 66 5.79 53.72 6.19
N LYS A 67 5.04 52.86 6.82
CA LYS A 67 4.02 53.24 7.79
C LYS A 67 4.19 52.45 9.09
N ARG A 68 4.13 53.17 10.20
CA ARG A 68 3.96 52.57 11.54
C ARG A 68 2.49 52.47 11.83
N ARG A 69 2.04 51.31 12.27
CA ARG A 69 0.65 51.05 12.63
C ARG A 69 0.51 50.97 14.14
N VAL A 70 -0.47 51.66 14.68
CA VAL A 70 -0.82 51.65 16.11
C VAL A 70 -2.29 51.40 16.24
N THR A 71 -2.69 50.33 16.97
CA THR A 71 -4.10 49.96 17.15
C THR A 71 -4.64 50.51 18.45
N VAL A 72 -5.86 51.08 18.42
CA VAL A 72 -6.53 51.54 19.62
C VAL A 72 -7.12 50.38 20.38
N VAL A 73 -6.78 50.25 21.67
CA VAL A 73 -7.33 49.24 22.58
C VAL A 73 -8.12 49.88 23.72
N GLU A 74 -8.93 49.07 24.40
CA GLU A 74 -9.66 49.53 25.58
C GLU A 74 -8.70 49.96 26.70
N ASP A 75 -9.16 50.88 27.59
CA ASP A 75 -8.31 51.41 28.66
C ASP A 75 -7.93 50.35 29.69
N ASP A 76 -8.73 49.27 29.80
CA ASP A 76 -8.50 48.15 30.72
C ASP A 76 -7.79 46.95 30.06
N ALA A 77 -7.47 47.00 28.75
CA ALA A 77 -6.79 45.92 28.06
C ALA A 77 -5.37 45.71 28.57
N GLU A 78 -4.99 44.46 28.73
CA GLU A 78 -3.58 44.09 28.98
C GLU A 78 -2.72 44.42 27.75
N ILE A 79 -1.73 45.29 27.93
CA ILE A 79 -0.83 45.71 26.86
C ILE A 79 0.43 44.83 26.87
N GLU A 80 0.49 43.89 25.94
CA GLU A 80 1.71 43.08 25.73
C GLU A 80 2.84 43.93 25.12
N ASN A 81 2.49 44.86 24.21
CA ASN A 81 3.46 45.70 23.53
C ASN A 81 2.94 47.14 23.43
N ALA A 82 3.55 48.06 24.21
CA ALA A 82 3.18 49.47 24.27
C ALA A 82 3.48 50.25 22.95
N ASP A 83 4.32 49.69 22.06
CA ASP A 83 4.71 50.33 20.82
C ASP A 83 3.74 50.06 19.65
N THR A 84 2.86 49.04 19.78
CA THR A 84 1.89 48.66 18.74
C THR A 84 0.45 49.06 19.08
N VAL A 85 0.20 49.43 20.34
CA VAL A 85 -1.15 49.79 20.80
C VAL A 85 -1.16 51.12 21.52
N ILE A 86 -2.32 51.83 21.46
CA ILE A 86 -2.58 53.05 22.18
C ILE A 86 -3.96 52.91 22.90
N ARG A 87 -4.04 53.38 24.15
CA ARG A 87 -5.30 53.36 24.90
C ARG A 87 -6.33 54.35 24.32
N LEU A 88 -7.57 53.96 24.38
CA LEU A 88 -8.67 54.77 23.88
C LEU A 88 -8.69 56.17 24.48
N SER A 89 -8.41 56.33 25.77
CA SER A 89 -8.30 57.62 26.45
C SER A 89 -7.23 58.51 25.89
N ASP A 90 -6.06 57.96 25.51
CA ASP A 90 -4.93 58.69 24.92
C ASP A 90 -5.20 59.00 23.44
N ALA A 91 -5.78 58.06 22.69
CA ALA A 91 -6.20 58.28 21.31
C ALA A 91 -7.19 59.41 21.18
N ARG A 92 -8.19 59.50 22.10
CA ARG A 92 -9.21 60.57 22.14
C ARG A 92 -8.66 61.96 22.44
N ARG A 93 -7.46 62.07 22.99
CA ARG A 93 -6.81 63.38 23.17
C ARG A 93 -6.39 64.01 21.83
N THR A 94 -6.07 63.14 20.86
CA THR A 94 -5.63 63.58 19.53
C THR A 94 -6.77 63.54 18.52
N ASP A 95 -7.60 62.51 18.55
CA ASP A 95 -8.77 62.35 17.68
C ASP A 95 -10.03 62.04 18.51
N LYS A 96 -10.95 63.02 18.56
CA LYS A 96 -12.23 62.87 19.31
C LYS A 96 -13.14 61.76 18.80
N GLN A 97 -12.87 61.24 17.57
CA GLN A 97 -13.63 60.15 16.95
C GLN A 97 -12.85 58.81 17.01
N ALA A 98 -11.96 58.67 17.96
CA ALA A 98 -11.23 57.41 18.18
C ALA A 98 -12.18 56.37 18.74
N GLU A 99 -12.18 55.19 18.14
CA GLU A 99 -12.93 54.00 18.52
C GLU A 99 -11.96 52.85 18.75
N VAL A 100 -12.32 51.88 19.59
CA VAL A 100 -11.56 50.67 19.85
C VAL A 100 -11.44 49.85 18.55
N GLY A 101 -10.23 49.38 18.23
CA GLY A 101 -9.92 48.67 16.99
C GLY A 101 -9.53 49.56 15.82
N LYS A 102 -9.63 50.92 15.97
CA LYS A 102 -9.15 51.83 14.93
C LYS A 102 -7.61 51.79 14.84
N VAL A 103 -7.11 51.61 13.62
CA VAL A 103 -5.67 51.62 13.36
C VAL A 103 -5.24 53.00 12.87
N TYR A 104 -4.26 53.60 13.56
CA TYR A 104 -3.60 54.81 13.11
C TYR A 104 -2.35 54.46 12.37
N GLU A 105 -2.14 55.08 11.19
CA GLU A 105 -0.98 54.90 10.35
C GLU A 105 -0.13 56.20 10.36
N GLU A 106 1.10 56.07 10.82
CA GLU A 106 2.06 57.16 10.80
C GLU A 106 3.08 56.89 9.69
N VAL A 107 3.26 57.85 8.77
CA VAL A 107 4.26 57.71 7.70
C VAL A 107 5.66 57.99 8.26
N LEU A 108 6.53 57.00 8.18
CA LEU A 108 7.92 57.10 8.61
C LEU A 108 8.80 57.68 7.49
N PRO A 109 9.83 58.48 7.84
CA PRO A 109 10.77 59.01 6.85
C PRO A 109 11.57 57.84 6.22
N PRO A 110 11.91 57.92 4.93
CA PRO A 110 12.78 56.94 4.29
C PRO A 110 14.18 56.99 4.93
N PHE A 111 14.84 55.83 5.00
CA PHE A 111 16.17 55.69 5.58
C PHE A 111 17.13 54.98 4.64
N ASP A 112 18.43 55.25 4.80
CA ASP A 112 19.47 54.56 4.05
C ASP A 112 19.80 53.20 4.70
N PHE A 113 19.88 52.15 3.87
CA PHE A 113 20.23 50.81 4.32
C PHE A 113 21.74 50.71 4.61
N GLY A 114 22.09 50.37 5.84
CA GLY A 114 23.45 49.96 6.18
C GLY A 114 23.79 48.59 5.55
N ARG A 115 25.08 48.21 5.61
CA ARG A 115 25.54 46.92 5.03
C ARG A 115 24.82 45.71 5.59
N VAL A 116 24.52 45.70 6.89
CA VAL A 116 23.85 44.57 7.58
C VAL A 116 22.40 44.45 7.10
N GLN A 117 21.66 45.57 7.07
CA GLN A 117 20.26 45.59 6.59
C GLN A 117 20.17 45.22 5.10
N THR A 118 21.10 45.66 4.27
CA THR A 118 21.20 45.27 2.85
C THR A 118 21.39 43.74 2.69
N GLN A 119 22.21 43.13 3.55
CA GLN A 119 22.45 41.70 3.50
C GLN A 119 21.22 40.90 3.98
N MET A 120 20.56 41.37 5.06
CA MET A 120 19.31 40.78 5.53
C MET A 120 18.20 40.88 4.47
N ALA A 121 18.02 42.04 3.86
CA ALA A 121 17.06 42.24 2.78
C ALA A 121 17.33 41.30 1.60
N ARG A 122 18.57 41.14 1.19
CA ARG A 122 18.94 40.19 0.14
C ARG A 122 18.59 38.73 0.51
N GLN A 123 18.80 38.34 1.76
CA GLN A 123 18.44 37.00 2.24
C GLN A 123 16.93 36.79 2.18
N VAL A 124 16.12 37.73 2.65
CA VAL A 124 14.65 37.65 2.63
C VAL A 124 14.13 37.53 1.20
N VAL A 125 14.56 38.43 0.29
CA VAL A 125 14.17 38.38 -1.12
C VAL A 125 14.58 37.06 -1.76
N THR A 126 15.80 36.58 -1.50
CA THR A 126 16.26 35.29 -2.05
C THR A 126 15.46 34.15 -1.51
N HIS A 127 15.04 34.19 -0.24
CA HIS A 127 14.21 33.14 0.37
C HIS A 127 12.80 33.10 -0.26
N LYS A 128 12.15 34.26 -0.34
CA LYS A 128 10.79 34.38 -0.92
C LYS A 128 10.75 34.01 -2.40
N VAL A 129 11.74 34.46 -3.17
CA VAL A 129 11.86 34.10 -4.59
C VAL A 129 12.03 32.58 -4.74
N ARG A 130 12.85 31.93 -3.90
CA ARG A 130 12.99 30.47 -3.93
C ARG A 130 11.71 29.75 -3.49
N GLU A 131 10.98 30.30 -2.52
CA GLU A 131 9.70 29.77 -2.09
C GLU A 131 8.68 29.80 -3.23
N ALA A 132 8.54 30.95 -3.89
CA ALA A 132 7.68 31.11 -5.06
C ALA A 132 8.07 30.24 -6.26
N GLU A 133 9.40 30.09 -6.53
CA GLU A 133 9.88 29.14 -7.54
C GLU A 133 9.45 27.71 -7.23
N ARG A 134 9.52 27.31 -5.95
CA ARG A 134 9.14 25.98 -5.49
C ARG A 134 7.64 25.75 -5.59
N GLU A 135 6.84 26.70 -5.15
CA GLU A 135 5.40 26.64 -5.24
C GLU A 135 4.95 26.49 -6.69
N ARG A 136 5.54 27.28 -7.59
CA ARG A 136 5.27 27.15 -9.02
C ARG A 136 5.70 25.78 -9.57
N GLN A 137 6.88 25.26 -9.18
CA GLN A 137 7.33 23.95 -9.59
C GLN A 137 6.38 22.86 -9.09
N TYR A 138 5.93 22.96 -7.84
CA TYR A 138 4.94 22.04 -7.28
C TYR A 138 3.63 22.07 -8.08
N GLU A 139 3.06 23.24 -8.31
CA GLU A 139 1.82 23.42 -9.09
C GLU A 139 1.94 22.86 -10.51
N GLU A 140 3.09 23.03 -11.16
CA GLU A 140 3.33 22.54 -12.52
C GLU A 140 3.50 21.02 -12.60
N PHE A 141 4.04 20.39 -11.55
CA PHE A 141 4.37 18.96 -11.57
C PHE A 141 3.44 18.08 -10.72
N LYS A 142 2.60 18.64 -9.83
CA LYS A 142 1.70 17.86 -8.99
C LYS A 142 0.75 16.95 -9.79
N ASP A 143 0.23 17.44 -10.90
CA ASP A 143 -0.70 16.71 -11.76
C ASP A 143 0.01 15.76 -12.74
N ARG A 144 1.34 15.79 -12.76
CA ARG A 144 2.18 14.94 -13.61
C ARG A 144 2.77 13.73 -12.88
N VAL A 145 2.33 13.48 -11.65
CA VAL A 145 2.63 12.22 -10.96
C VAL A 145 2.09 11.07 -11.79
N GLY A 146 2.90 10.05 -12.01
CA GLY A 146 2.53 8.95 -12.88
C GLY A 146 2.96 9.08 -14.34
N GLU A 147 3.65 10.16 -14.71
CA GLU A 147 4.18 10.36 -16.07
C GLU A 147 5.66 9.98 -16.22
N VAL A 148 6.03 9.61 -17.43
CA VAL A 148 7.44 9.48 -17.82
C VAL A 148 7.93 10.79 -18.43
N VAL A 149 8.97 11.34 -17.86
CA VAL A 149 9.59 12.59 -18.28
C VAL A 149 11.02 12.37 -18.77
N ASN A 150 11.43 13.20 -19.74
CA ASN A 150 12.80 13.24 -20.20
C ASN A 150 13.56 14.35 -19.48
N GLY A 151 14.75 14.07 -19.03
CA GLY A 151 15.60 15.04 -18.35
C GLY A 151 17.07 14.86 -18.70
N VAL A 152 17.88 15.80 -18.23
CA VAL A 152 19.34 15.77 -18.38
C VAL A 152 19.97 15.67 -16.99
N VAL A 153 20.91 14.75 -16.81
CA VAL A 153 21.64 14.61 -15.56
C VAL A 153 22.48 15.86 -15.30
N LYS A 154 22.16 16.57 -14.22
CA LYS A 154 22.86 17.81 -13.81
C LYS A 154 24.03 17.51 -12.89
N ARG A 155 23.87 16.61 -11.94
CA ARG A 155 24.89 16.17 -10.99
C ARG A 155 24.53 14.84 -10.36
N VAL A 156 25.55 14.15 -9.86
CA VAL A 156 25.41 12.91 -9.10
C VAL A 156 26.06 13.12 -7.73
N GLU A 157 25.30 12.95 -6.65
CA GLU A 157 25.75 13.19 -5.28
C GLU A 157 25.39 12.01 -4.40
N TYR A 158 26.38 11.34 -3.82
CA TYR A 158 26.19 10.19 -2.91
C TYR A 158 25.30 9.07 -3.49
N GLY A 159 25.34 8.89 -4.81
CA GLY A 159 24.51 7.91 -5.53
C GLY A 159 23.10 8.42 -5.89
N ASN A 160 22.69 9.60 -5.46
CA ASN A 160 21.48 10.25 -5.92
C ASN A 160 21.77 11.04 -7.21
N VAL A 161 20.88 10.95 -8.18
CA VAL A 161 20.99 11.63 -9.46
C VAL A 161 20.03 12.81 -9.49
N ILE A 162 20.57 14.01 -9.67
CA ILE A 162 19.77 15.22 -9.86
C ILE A 162 19.61 15.45 -11.36
N VAL A 163 18.34 15.49 -11.78
CA VAL A 163 17.94 15.59 -13.18
C VAL A 163 17.27 16.93 -13.44
N ASP A 164 17.73 17.62 -14.45
CA ASP A 164 17.10 18.85 -14.94
C ASP A 164 15.98 18.48 -15.92
N LEU A 165 14.77 18.87 -15.57
CA LEU A 165 13.55 18.67 -16.37
C LEU A 165 13.19 19.89 -17.22
N GLY A 166 14.06 20.91 -17.27
CA GLY A 166 13.89 22.18 -17.98
C GLY A 166 13.16 23.24 -17.16
N ARG A 167 12.07 22.90 -16.48
CA ARG A 167 11.30 23.82 -15.63
C ARG A 167 11.42 23.54 -14.12
N GLY A 168 12.08 22.43 -13.76
CA GLY A 168 12.33 22.03 -12.39
C GLY A 168 13.45 21.02 -12.29
N GLU A 169 13.97 20.84 -11.08
CA GLU A 169 14.95 19.80 -10.77
C GLU A 169 14.25 18.61 -10.07
N GLY A 170 14.45 17.41 -10.59
CA GLY A 170 14.02 16.18 -9.95
C GLY A 170 15.20 15.44 -9.32
N VAL A 171 14.90 14.65 -8.29
CA VAL A 171 15.88 13.76 -7.66
C VAL A 171 15.49 12.31 -7.84
N MET A 172 16.38 11.53 -8.39
CA MET A 172 16.31 10.06 -8.39
C MET A 172 17.25 9.55 -7.30
N ARG A 173 16.68 8.97 -6.27
CA ARG A 173 17.44 8.38 -5.16
C ARG A 173 18.13 7.10 -5.62
N ARG A 174 19.17 6.71 -4.91
CA ARG A 174 19.94 5.50 -5.22
C ARG A 174 19.07 4.23 -5.25
N ASP A 175 18.13 4.12 -4.33
CA ASP A 175 17.15 3.02 -4.25
C ASP A 175 16.12 3.03 -5.39
N GLN A 176 15.95 4.17 -6.06
CA GLN A 176 15.05 4.38 -7.20
C GLN A 176 15.75 4.27 -8.56
N SER A 177 17.05 3.98 -8.56
CA SER A 177 17.84 3.74 -9.76
C SER A 177 17.89 2.24 -10.08
N ILE A 178 18.08 1.89 -11.36
CA ILE A 178 18.34 0.50 -11.75
C ILE A 178 19.76 0.14 -11.28
N PRO A 179 19.96 -0.98 -10.55
CA PRO A 179 21.29 -1.42 -10.14
C PRO A 179 22.23 -1.57 -11.33
N ARG A 180 23.49 -1.10 -11.18
CA ARG A 180 24.55 -1.09 -12.21
C ARG A 180 24.40 -0.06 -13.31
N GLU A 181 23.34 0.74 -13.33
CA GLU A 181 23.21 1.88 -14.21
C GLU A 181 24.13 3.02 -13.75
N VAL A 182 24.94 3.54 -14.64
CA VAL A 182 25.88 4.61 -14.34
C VAL A 182 25.50 5.83 -15.16
N PHE A 183 25.34 6.96 -14.49
CA PHE A 183 24.97 8.23 -15.11
C PHE A 183 26.13 9.22 -15.05
N ASN A 184 26.39 9.89 -16.17
CA ASN A 184 27.32 10.99 -16.25
C ASN A 184 26.57 12.31 -16.37
N VAL A 185 27.22 13.39 -15.97
CA VAL A 185 26.67 14.74 -16.14
C VAL A 185 26.49 15.04 -17.63
N GLY A 186 25.28 15.44 -18.01
CA GLY A 186 24.91 15.70 -19.40
C GLY A 186 24.18 14.56 -20.09
N ASP A 187 24.10 13.37 -19.48
CA ASP A 187 23.35 12.25 -20.04
C ASP A 187 21.84 12.57 -20.06
N ARG A 188 21.18 12.16 -21.13
CA ARG A 188 19.72 12.23 -21.25
C ARG A 188 19.13 10.95 -20.68
N ILE A 189 18.16 11.09 -19.76
CA ILE A 189 17.51 9.97 -19.12
C ILE A 189 15.99 10.13 -19.16
N ARG A 190 15.29 8.99 -19.22
CA ARG A 190 13.85 8.90 -19.00
C ARG A 190 13.61 8.51 -17.55
N CYS A 191 12.72 9.20 -16.86
CA CYS A 191 12.37 8.90 -15.47
C CYS A 191 10.87 8.97 -15.28
N TYR A 192 10.38 8.22 -14.32
CA TYR A 192 8.99 8.24 -13.88
C TYR A 192 8.86 9.15 -12.67
N ILE A 193 7.89 10.05 -12.66
CA ILE A 193 7.55 10.87 -11.50
C ILE A 193 6.66 10.03 -10.58
N TYR A 194 7.20 9.59 -9.45
CA TYR A 194 6.40 8.80 -8.51
C TYR A 194 5.81 9.64 -7.38
N ASP A 195 6.37 10.83 -7.10
CA ASP A 195 5.90 11.70 -6.03
C ASP A 195 6.36 13.15 -6.28
N VAL A 196 5.58 14.13 -5.83
CA VAL A 196 5.95 15.56 -5.83
C VAL A 196 5.65 16.15 -4.46
N ARG A 197 6.69 16.63 -3.76
CA ARG A 197 6.61 17.03 -2.36
C ARG A 197 6.71 18.54 -2.19
N THR A 198 6.07 19.06 -1.17
CA THR A 198 6.14 20.48 -0.76
C THR A 198 7.30 20.79 0.19
N GLU A 199 8.25 19.85 0.38
CA GLU A 199 9.36 20.03 1.32
C GLU A 199 10.17 21.28 1.08
N THR A 200 10.64 21.93 2.16
CA THR A 200 11.37 23.21 2.09
C THR A 200 12.83 23.07 1.67
N LYS A 201 13.39 21.85 1.68
CA LYS A 201 14.82 21.60 1.36
C LYS A 201 14.97 20.51 0.30
N GLY A 202 15.79 20.76 -0.71
CA GLY A 202 16.11 19.81 -1.76
C GLY A 202 15.15 19.88 -2.98
N PRO A 203 15.34 19.04 -4.00
CA PRO A 203 14.40 18.91 -5.12
C PRO A 203 13.05 18.34 -4.65
N GLN A 204 11.96 18.84 -5.23
CA GLN A 204 10.60 18.46 -4.86
C GLN A 204 10.07 17.32 -5.70
N ILE A 205 10.59 17.15 -6.92
CA ILE A 205 10.11 16.14 -7.88
C ILE A 205 10.90 14.86 -7.65
N MET A 206 10.21 13.82 -7.23
CA MET A 206 10.79 12.52 -6.94
C MET A 206 10.71 11.63 -8.17
N LEU A 207 11.88 11.19 -8.65
CA LEU A 207 12.02 10.42 -9.87
C LEU A 207 12.42 8.97 -9.57
N SER A 208 11.93 8.04 -10.39
CA SER A 208 12.26 6.63 -10.29
C SER A 208 12.44 5.99 -11.67
N ARG A 209 13.38 5.03 -11.75
CA ARG A 209 13.51 4.05 -12.84
C ARG A 209 13.26 2.61 -12.33
N ALA A 210 13.18 2.45 -11.00
CA ALA A 210 12.91 1.17 -10.34
C ALA A 210 11.41 0.88 -10.15
N HIS A 211 10.55 1.90 -10.13
CA HIS A 211 9.13 1.79 -9.88
C HIS A 211 8.39 0.99 -10.96
N GLY A 212 7.39 0.16 -10.57
CA GLY A 212 6.57 -0.63 -11.51
C GLY A 212 5.85 0.22 -12.56
N GLY A 213 5.33 1.39 -12.16
CA GLY A 213 4.68 2.35 -13.05
C GLY A 213 5.58 2.86 -14.18
N PHE A 214 6.92 2.91 -13.99
CA PHE A 214 7.83 3.24 -15.07
C PHE A 214 7.74 2.23 -16.21
N MET A 215 7.77 0.94 -15.89
CA MET A 215 7.63 -0.13 -16.87
C MET A 215 6.26 -0.08 -17.56
N ALA A 216 5.17 0.07 -16.80
CA ALA A 216 3.82 0.16 -17.35
C ALA A 216 3.69 1.32 -18.36
N LYS A 217 4.25 2.49 -18.06
CA LYS A 217 4.23 3.63 -18.97
C LYS A 217 5.14 3.46 -20.18
N LEU A 218 6.27 2.74 -20.06
CA LEU A 218 7.09 2.38 -21.21
C LEU A 218 6.32 1.43 -22.16
N PHE A 219 5.60 0.44 -21.61
CA PHE A 219 4.73 -0.40 -22.44
C PHE A 219 3.61 0.39 -23.11
N ALA A 220 2.99 1.34 -22.42
CA ALA A 220 1.99 2.22 -23.02
C ALA A 220 2.54 3.08 -24.18
N GLN A 221 3.84 3.38 -24.18
CA GLN A 221 4.49 4.08 -25.31
C GLN A 221 4.81 3.18 -26.49
N GLU A 222 5.15 1.90 -26.23
CA GLU A 222 5.58 0.95 -27.27
C GLU A 222 4.41 0.10 -27.82
N VAL A 223 3.30 -0.02 -27.07
CA VAL A 223 2.15 -0.87 -27.38
C VAL A 223 0.90 0.00 -27.53
N PRO A 224 0.46 0.27 -28.77
CA PRO A 224 -0.71 1.11 -29.04
C PRO A 224 -1.98 0.60 -28.34
N GLU A 225 -2.16 -0.71 -28.28
CA GLU A 225 -3.32 -1.37 -27.64
C GLU A 225 -3.39 -1.10 -26.13
N VAL A 226 -2.23 -0.87 -25.48
CA VAL A 226 -2.16 -0.44 -24.07
C VAL A 226 -2.45 1.06 -23.97
N TYR A 227 -1.94 1.86 -24.90
CA TYR A 227 -2.19 3.31 -24.92
C TYR A 227 -3.68 3.62 -25.15
N ASP A 228 -4.34 2.88 -26.02
CA ASP A 228 -5.76 3.03 -26.37
C ASP A 228 -6.70 2.42 -25.30
N GLY A 229 -6.15 1.75 -24.27
CA GLY A 229 -6.91 1.15 -23.17
C GLY A 229 -7.62 -0.16 -23.53
N VAL A 230 -7.32 -0.77 -24.68
CA VAL A 230 -7.81 -2.10 -25.08
C VAL A 230 -7.16 -3.18 -24.23
N ILE A 231 -5.87 -3.03 -23.94
CA ILE A 231 -5.11 -3.89 -23.02
C ILE A 231 -4.80 -3.08 -21.77
N GLU A 232 -5.10 -3.66 -20.63
CA GLU A 232 -4.82 -3.07 -19.32
C GLU A 232 -3.71 -3.82 -18.62
N ILE A 233 -2.75 -3.07 -18.05
CA ILE A 233 -1.72 -3.60 -17.17
C ILE A 233 -2.25 -3.54 -15.75
N ARG A 234 -2.60 -4.69 -15.18
CA ARG A 234 -3.20 -4.80 -13.84
C ARG A 234 -2.18 -4.69 -12.72
N ALA A 235 -1.06 -5.37 -12.85
CA ALA A 235 -0.01 -5.39 -11.84
C ALA A 235 1.39 -5.52 -12.46
N VAL A 236 2.39 -5.00 -11.75
CA VAL A 236 3.80 -5.10 -12.12
C VAL A 236 4.64 -5.36 -10.88
N ALA A 237 5.32 -6.50 -10.84
CA ALA A 237 6.31 -6.85 -9.84
C ALA A 237 7.71 -6.78 -10.45
N ARG A 238 8.66 -6.09 -9.80
CA ARG A 238 9.99 -5.86 -10.35
C ARG A 238 11.11 -6.16 -9.36
N ASP A 239 12.16 -6.74 -9.90
CA ASP A 239 13.51 -6.76 -9.35
C ASP A 239 14.39 -5.95 -10.31
N PRO A 240 14.53 -4.63 -10.10
CA PRO A 240 15.06 -3.71 -11.09
C PRO A 240 16.43 -4.13 -11.64
N GLY A 241 16.55 -4.15 -12.97
CA GLY A 241 17.77 -4.55 -13.68
C GLY A 241 18.04 -6.07 -13.70
N SER A 242 17.12 -6.88 -13.17
CA SER A 242 17.24 -8.34 -13.17
C SER A 242 16.05 -9.00 -13.89
N ARG A 243 14.87 -8.98 -13.28
CA ARG A 243 13.66 -9.59 -13.84
C ARG A 243 12.41 -8.86 -13.35
N ALA A 244 11.37 -8.87 -14.16
CA ALA A 244 10.05 -8.38 -13.79
C ALA A 244 8.96 -9.31 -14.29
N LYS A 245 7.80 -9.27 -13.63
CA LYS A 245 6.57 -9.90 -14.05
C LYS A 245 5.50 -8.83 -14.21
N MET A 246 4.74 -8.91 -15.28
CA MET A 246 3.69 -7.95 -15.61
C MET A 246 2.40 -8.68 -15.97
N ALA A 247 1.34 -8.41 -15.23
CA ALA A 247 0.02 -8.98 -15.47
C ALA A 247 -0.77 -8.08 -16.41
N VAL A 248 -1.28 -8.67 -17.49
CA VAL A 248 -2.05 -7.97 -18.53
C VAL A 248 -3.38 -8.64 -18.77
N VAL A 249 -4.40 -7.84 -19.07
CA VAL A 249 -5.73 -8.30 -19.46
C VAL A 249 -6.19 -7.52 -20.69
N SER A 250 -6.92 -8.18 -21.57
CA SER A 250 -7.59 -7.52 -22.69
C SER A 250 -9.07 -7.29 -22.35
N ASN A 251 -9.54 -6.09 -22.64
CA ASN A 251 -10.97 -5.74 -22.58
C ASN A 251 -11.71 -6.23 -23.83
N ASP A 252 -10.98 -6.61 -24.89
CA ASP A 252 -11.51 -7.22 -26.11
C ASP A 252 -11.07 -8.69 -26.19
N SER A 253 -12.01 -9.61 -26.15
CA SER A 253 -11.75 -11.06 -26.19
C SER A 253 -11.10 -11.56 -27.49
N SER A 254 -11.11 -10.74 -28.56
CA SER A 254 -10.47 -11.08 -29.83
C SER A 254 -8.95 -10.81 -29.85
N ILE A 255 -8.43 -10.10 -28.86
CA ILE A 255 -7.03 -9.68 -28.81
C ILE A 255 -6.29 -10.45 -27.70
N ASP A 256 -5.23 -11.15 -28.08
CA ASP A 256 -4.29 -11.75 -27.15
C ASP A 256 -3.43 -10.66 -26.49
N PRO A 257 -3.61 -10.39 -25.17
CA PRO A 257 -2.88 -9.34 -24.49
C PRO A 257 -1.38 -9.62 -24.40
N VAL A 258 -0.99 -10.89 -24.25
CA VAL A 258 0.41 -11.29 -24.15
C VAL A 258 1.11 -11.11 -25.50
N GLY A 259 0.51 -11.63 -26.58
CA GLY A 259 1.05 -11.52 -27.92
C GLY A 259 1.20 -10.07 -28.39
N ALA A 260 0.22 -9.21 -28.09
CA ALA A 260 0.25 -7.80 -28.44
C ALA A 260 1.39 -7.05 -27.70
N CYS A 261 1.59 -7.30 -26.40
CA CYS A 261 2.68 -6.71 -25.64
C CYS A 261 4.07 -7.23 -26.05
N VAL A 262 4.19 -8.50 -26.43
CA VAL A 262 5.45 -9.07 -26.96
C VAL A 262 5.77 -8.46 -28.33
N GLY A 263 4.78 -8.37 -29.18
CA GLY A 263 4.91 -7.87 -30.55
C GLY A 263 5.60 -8.84 -31.50
N MET A 264 5.70 -8.49 -32.79
CA MET A 264 6.31 -9.35 -33.79
C MET A 264 7.76 -9.71 -33.43
N ARG A 265 8.04 -10.99 -33.26
CA ARG A 265 9.36 -11.53 -32.87
C ARG A 265 9.93 -10.87 -31.59
N GLY A 266 9.06 -10.39 -30.70
CA GLY A 266 9.47 -9.74 -29.44
C GLY A 266 9.96 -8.30 -29.60
N SER A 267 9.71 -7.63 -30.72
CA SER A 267 10.24 -6.28 -30.98
C SER A 267 9.81 -5.24 -29.94
N ARG A 268 8.55 -5.28 -29.50
CA ARG A 268 8.01 -4.31 -28.54
C ARG A 268 8.61 -4.53 -27.14
N VAL A 269 8.59 -5.78 -26.65
CA VAL A 269 9.18 -6.09 -25.35
C VAL A 269 10.68 -5.82 -25.33
N GLN A 270 11.40 -6.07 -26.44
CA GLN A 270 12.85 -5.81 -26.51
C GLN A 270 13.17 -4.32 -26.45
N ALA A 271 12.32 -3.43 -26.98
CA ALA A 271 12.49 -1.99 -26.83
C ALA A 271 12.43 -1.56 -25.36
N VAL A 272 11.47 -2.10 -24.60
CA VAL A 272 11.36 -1.85 -23.15
C VAL A 272 12.53 -2.48 -22.38
N VAL A 273 12.91 -3.72 -22.70
CA VAL A 273 14.08 -4.41 -22.10
C VAL A 273 15.36 -3.60 -22.31
N ALA A 274 15.57 -3.03 -23.48
CA ALA A 274 16.73 -2.18 -23.77
C ALA A 274 16.76 -0.92 -22.92
N GLU A 275 15.61 -0.24 -22.74
CA GLU A 275 15.50 0.94 -21.86
C GLU A 275 15.78 0.59 -20.39
N LEU A 276 15.37 -0.62 -19.96
CA LEU A 276 15.54 -1.12 -18.58
C LEU A 276 16.87 -1.88 -18.37
N GLN A 277 17.89 -1.61 -19.20
CA GLN A 277 19.23 -2.16 -19.07
C GLN A 277 19.31 -3.71 -19.11
N GLY A 278 18.45 -4.34 -19.91
CA GLY A 278 18.43 -5.78 -20.07
C GLY A 278 17.63 -6.55 -19.01
N GLU A 279 16.75 -5.88 -18.29
CA GLU A 279 15.79 -6.51 -17.36
C GLU A 279 14.89 -7.48 -18.11
N LYS A 280 14.84 -8.75 -17.68
CA LYS A 280 13.98 -9.76 -18.30
C LYS A 280 12.53 -9.53 -17.88
N ILE A 281 11.62 -9.54 -18.84
CA ILE A 281 10.20 -9.24 -18.59
C ILE A 281 9.38 -10.47 -18.93
N ASP A 282 8.66 -11.01 -17.95
CA ASP A 282 7.66 -12.05 -18.11
C ASP A 282 6.28 -11.39 -18.17
N ILE A 283 5.59 -11.54 -19.30
CA ILE A 283 4.24 -11.02 -19.50
C ILE A 283 3.26 -12.15 -19.25
N ILE A 284 2.33 -11.94 -18.33
CA ILE A 284 1.46 -12.95 -17.73
C ILE A 284 0.01 -12.55 -17.97
N PRO A 285 -0.86 -13.46 -18.47
CA PRO A 285 -2.28 -13.18 -18.54
C PRO A 285 -2.86 -13.07 -17.13
N TRP A 286 -3.53 -11.96 -16.85
CA TRP A 286 -4.28 -11.78 -15.61
C TRP A 286 -5.59 -12.58 -15.67
N SER A 287 -6.01 -13.13 -14.54
CA SER A 287 -7.29 -13.82 -14.38
C SER A 287 -8.03 -13.26 -13.17
N PRO A 288 -9.38 -13.16 -13.20
CA PRO A 288 -10.17 -12.88 -12.01
C PRO A 288 -10.19 -14.05 -11.02
N ASP A 289 -9.92 -15.26 -11.48
CA ASP A 289 -9.68 -16.44 -10.65
C ASP A 289 -8.26 -16.36 -10.10
N GLU A 290 -8.13 -16.18 -8.80
CA GLU A 290 -6.87 -16.02 -8.10
C GLU A 290 -5.98 -17.25 -8.21
N ALA A 291 -6.54 -18.45 -8.13
CA ALA A 291 -5.79 -19.69 -8.31
C ALA A 291 -5.16 -19.77 -9.70
N ALA A 292 -5.95 -19.48 -10.74
CA ALA A 292 -5.45 -19.44 -12.11
C ALA A 292 -4.41 -18.32 -12.30
N PHE A 293 -4.59 -17.17 -11.65
CA PHE A 293 -3.63 -16.07 -11.72
C PHE A 293 -2.29 -16.44 -11.06
N ILE A 294 -2.32 -17.12 -9.90
CA ILE A 294 -1.12 -17.60 -9.21
C ILE A 294 -0.36 -18.63 -10.07
N VAL A 295 -1.07 -19.57 -10.68
CA VAL A 295 -0.47 -20.55 -11.62
C VAL A 295 0.22 -19.81 -12.77
N ASN A 296 -0.44 -18.85 -13.39
CA ASN A 296 0.15 -18.04 -14.45
C ASN A 296 1.36 -17.24 -13.97
N ALA A 297 1.29 -16.69 -12.74
CA ALA A 297 2.36 -15.89 -12.16
C ALA A 297 3.64 -16.71 -11.87
N LEU A 298 3.53 -18.01 -11.64
CA LEU A 298 4.67 -18.90 -11.42
C LEU A 298 5.35 -19.37 -12.73
N ALA A 299 4.74 -19.08 -13.88
CA ALA A 299 5.37 -19.40 -15.16
C ALA A 299 6.86 -18.94 -15.19
N PRO A 300 7.76 -19.72 -15.81
CA PRO A 300 7.53 -20.89 -16.68
C PRO A 300 7.45 -22.25 -15.95
N ALA A 301 7.31 -22.30 -14.63
CA ALA A 301 7.15 -23.55 -13.91
C ALA A 301 5.71 -24.08 -14.10
N GLU A 302 5.59 -25.39 -14.20
CA GLU A 302 4.29 -26.08 -14.23
C GLU A 302 3.82 -26.34 -12.81
N VAL A 303 2.54 -26.11 -12.55
CA VAL A 303 1.91 -26.29 -11.24
C VAL A 303 0.92 -27.45 -11.33
N SER A 304 0.99 -28.39 -10.40
CA SER A 304 0.10 -29.55 -10.35
C SER A 304 -1.16 -29.27 -9.56
N LYS A 305 -1.05 -28.57 -8.42
CA LYS A 305 -2.17 -28.28 -7.51
C LYS A 305 -1.91 -26.96 -6.77
N VAL A 306 -3.00 -26.25 -6.48
CA VAL A 306 -3.00 -25.04 -5.66
C VAL A 306 -3.99 -25.26 -4.50
N VAL A 307 -3.58 -24.96 -3.30
CA VAL A 307 -4.40 -24.95 -2.10
C VAL A 307 -4.35 -23.56 -1.53
N MET A 308 -5.48 -22.88 -1.46
CA MET A 308 -5.60 -21.51 -1.00
C MET A 308 -6.15 -21.49 0.43
N ASP A 309 -5.55 -20.65 1.25
CA ASP A 309 -6.02 -20.30 2.58
C ASP A 309 -6.35 -18.80 2.56
N GLU A 310 -7.65 -18.50 2.50
CA GLU A 310 -8.15 -17.14 2.39
C GLU A 310 -8.00 -16.36 3.70
N GLU A 311 -8.02 -17.05 4.85
CA GLU A 311 -7.89 -16.40 6.16
C GLU A 311 -6.48 -15.90 6.42
N GLU A 312 -5.45 -16.66 6.01
CA GLU A 312 -4.05 -16.29 6.16
C GLU A 312 -3.46 -15.56 4.93
N GLU A 313 -4.24 -15.33 3.87
CA GLU A 313 -3.76 -14.84 2.55
C GLU A 313 -2.57 -15.66 2.03
N ARG A 314 -2.60 -16.97 2.29
CA ARG A 314 -1.52 -17.91 2.04
C ARG A 314 -1.93 -18.96 1.02
N VAL A 315 -1.01 -19.29 0.13
CA VAL A 315 -1.23 -20.28 -0.91
C VAL A 315 -0.11 -21.30 -0.90
N GLU A 316 -0.49 -22.56 -0.83
CA GLU A 316 0.42 -23.67 -0.99
C GLU A 316 0.33 -24.20 -2.42
N VAL A 317 1.44 -24.18 -3.12
CA VAL A 317 1.54 -24.60 -4.53
C VAL A 317 2.36 -25.86 -4.64
N VAL A 318 1.74 -26.91 -5.16
CA VAL A 318 2.38 -28.20 -5.41
C VAL A 318 2.91 -28.23 -6.83
N VAL A 319 4.19 -28.53 -6.98
CA VAL A 319 4.88 -28.60 -8.26
C VAL A 319 5.54 -29.98 -8.44
N PRO A 320 5.72 -30.45 -9.68
CA PRO A 320 6.55 -31.63 -9.95
C PRO A 320 7.97 -31.44 -9.40
N ASP A 321 8.60 -32.49 -8.88
CA ASP A 321 9.92 -32.41 -8.25
C ASP A 321 10.98 -31.79 -9.17
N GLU A 322 10.91 -32.05 -10.48
CA GLU A 322 11.79 -31.48 -11.49
C GLU A 322 11.61 -29.96 -11.66
N GLN A 323 10.42 -29.43 -11.35
CA GLN A 323 10.06 -28.04 -11.54
C GLN A 323 10.34 -27.15 -10.30
N LEU A 324 10.65 -27.75 -9.14
CA LEU A 324 10.86 -27.02 -7.87
C LEU A 324 11.88 -25.88 -8.03
N SER A 325 13.04 -26.19 -8.61
CA SER A 325 14.09 -25.18 -8.79
C SER A 325 13.68 -24.04 -9.72
N LEU A 326 12.80 -24.33 -10.69
CA LEU A 326 12.28 -23.35 -11.64
C LEU A 326 11.19 -22.49 -11.00
N ALA A 327 10.30 -23.11 -10.22
CA ALA A 327 9.23 -22.46 -9.48
C ALA A 327 9.78 -21.47 -8.44
N ILE A 328 10.74 -21.89 -7.64
CA ILE A 328 11.43 -21.01 -6.68
C ILE A 328 12.27 -19.96 -7.42
N GLY A 329 12.98 -20.39 -8.45
CA GLY A 329 13.91 -19.54 -9.19
C GLY A 329 15.19 -19.23 -8.43
N ARG A 330 16.13 -18.54 -9.10
CA ARG A 330 17.42 -18.18 -8.51
C ARG A 330 17.23 -17.30 -7.27
N ARG A 331 17.63 -17.76 -6.10
CA ARG A 331 17.50 -17.06 -4.79
C ARG A 331 16.04 -16.68 -4.46
N GLY A 332 15.09 -17.50 -4.84
CA GLY A 332 13.67 -17.22 -4.60
C GLY A 332 13.09 -16.09 -5.46
N GLN A 333 13.75 -15.71 -6.56
CA GLN A 333 13.33 -14.57 -7.37
C GLN A 333 11.96 -14.81 -8.03
N ASN A 334 11.68 -16.01 -8.54
CA ASN A 334 10.44 -16.28 -9.25
C ASN A 334 9.25 -16.27 -8.30
N VAL A 335 9.33 -16.99 -7.17
CA VAL A 335 8.26 -17.00 -6.16
C VAL A 335 8.04 -15.62 -5.54
N ARG A 336 9.12 -14.88 -5.22
CA ARG A 336 9.01 -13.53 -4.67
C ARG A 336 8.31 -12.56 -5.62
N LEU A 337 8.64 -12.60 -6.92
CA LEU A 337 7.97 -11.78 -7.92
C LEU A 337 6.52 -12.20 -8.14
N ALA A 338 6.21 -13.51 -8.09
CA ALA A 338 4.85 -14.01 -8.16
C ALA A 338 4.03 -13.54 -6.94
N SER A 339 4.56 -13.67 -5.73
CA SER A 339 3.95 -13.18 -4.50
C SER A 339 3.68 -11.65 -4.53
N GLN A 340 4.66 -10.84 -4.97
CA GLN A 340 4.47 -9.40 -5.14
C GLN A 340 3.45 -9.03 -6.21
N LEU A 341 3.29 -9.87 -7.24
CA LEU A 341 2.35 -9.63 -8.35
C LEU A 341 0.92 -9.94 -7.96
N THR A 342 0.71 -11.01 -7.20
CA THR A 342 -0.60 -11.54 -6.80
C THR A 342 -1.09 -10.98 -5.48
N GLY A 343 -0.18 -10.57 -4.60
CA GLY A 343 -0.48 -10.15 -3.22
C GLY A 343 -0.46 -11.30 -2.21
N TRP A 344 -0.44 -12.55 -2.65
CA TRP A 344 -0.49 -13.74 -1.82
C TRP A 344 0.89 -14.20 -1.33
N GLN A 345 0.95 -14.74 -0.13
CA GLN A 345 2.13 -15.45 0.34
C GLN A 345 2.14 -16.86 -0.29
N ILE A 346 3.14 -17.13 -1.13
CA ILE A 346 3.24 -18.38 -1.91
C ILE A 346 4.29 -19.30 -1.29
N ASP A 347 3.85 -20.47 -0.85
CA ASP A 347 4.72 -21.57 -0.42
C ASP A 347 4.73 -22.67 -1.47
N ILE A 348 5.93 -23.12 -1.82
CA ILE A 348 6.12 -24.12 -2.88
C ILE A 348 6.60 -25.44 -2.26
N ILE A 349 5.85 -26.51 -2.52
CA ILE A 349 6.20 -27.87 -2.13
C ILE A 349 6.22 -28.78 -3.34
N THR A 350 6.92 -29.92 -3.24
CA THR A 350 6.94 -30.92 -4.30
C THR A 350 5.79 -31.90 -4.17
N GLU A 351 5.45 -32.59 -5.28
CA GLU A 351 4.46 -33.69 -5.26
C GLU A 351 4.87 -34.80 -4.29
N THR A 352 6.18 -35.11 -4.21
CA THR A 352 6.71 -36.08 -3.27
C THR A 352 6.47 -35.64 -1.82
N GLN A 353 6.78 -34.41 -1.48
CA GLN A 353 6.56 -33.85 -0.13
C GLN A 353 5.07 -33.81 0.23
N ASP A 354 4.19 -33.39 -0.70
CA ASP A 354 2.74 -33.38 -0.48
C ASP A 354 2.20 -34.82 -0.29
N SER A 355 2.69 -35.78 -1.07
CA SER A 355 2.33 -37.18 -0.93
C SER A 355 2.80 -37.78 0.40
N GLU A 356 4.06 -37.53 0.79
CA GLU A 356 4.61 -37.98 2.09
C GLU A 356 3.83 -37.37 3.26
N ARG A 357 3.53 -36.07 3.20
CA ARG A 357 2.72 -35.39 4.22
C ARG A 357 1.32 -36.00 4.34
N ARG A 358 0.65 -36.24 3.20
CA ARG A 358 -0.67 -36.89 3.20
C ARG A 358 -0.62 -38.31 3.74
N GLN A 359 0.42 -39.07 3.37
CA GLN A 359 0.59 -40.43 3.92
C GLN A 359 0.85 -40.41 5.42
N GLN A 360 1.66 -39.48 5.90
CA GLN A 360 1.91 -39.31 7.33
C GLN A 360 0.64 -38.91 8.08
N GLN A 361 -0.10 -37.92 7.60
CA GLN A 361 -1.38 -37.51 8.18
C GLN A 361 -2.40 -38.64 8.19
N PHE A 362 -2.45 -39.41 7.11
CA PHE A 362 -3.32 -40.59 7.02
C PHE A 362 -2.93 -41.65 8.06
N ALA A 363 -1.63 -41.93 8.20
CA ALA A 363 -1.15 -42.89 9.21
C ALA A 363 -1.41 -42.41 10.65
N GLU A 364 -1.16 -41.13 10.94
CA GLU A 364 -1.41 -40.52 12.25
C GLU A 364 -2.90 -40.55 12.61
N ARG A 365 -3.79 -40.22 11.66
CA ARG A 365 -5.24 -40.26 11.86
C ARG A 365 -5.72 -41.73 12.03
N THR A 366 -5.19 -42.64 11.23
CA THR A 366 -5.49 -44.07 11.35
C THR A 366 -5.12 -44.59 12.75
N GLN A 367 -3.91 -44.23 13.22
CA GLN A 367 -3.48 -44.62 14.56
C GLN A 367 -4.35 -43.98 15.65
N LEU A 368 -4.72 -42.70 15.51
CA LEU A 368 -5.63 -42.03 16.43
C LEU A 368 -6.97 -42.77 16.55
N PHE A 369 -7.58 -43.12 15.42
CA PHE A 369 -8.86 -43.85 15.44
C PHE A 369 -8.73 -45.29 15.95
N GLN A 370 -7.61 -45.98 15.70
CA GLN A 370 -7.35 -47.29 16.30
C GLN A 370 -7.30 -47.20 17.83
N GLU A 371 -6.58 -46.21 18.38
CA GLU A 371 -6.42 -46.05 19.82
C GLU A 371 -7.71 -45.51 20.46
N ALA A 372 -8.37 -44.53 19.83
CA ALA A 372 -9.56 -43.88 20.38
C ALA A 372 -10.82 -44.79 20.35
N LEU A 373 -11.01 -45.50 19.23
CA LEU A 373 -12.23 -46.28 19.00
C LEU A 373 -12.06 -47.78 19.31
N ASP A 374 -10.86 -48.24 19.63
CA ASP A 374 -10.48 -49.63 19.83
C ASP A 374 -10.97 -50.52 18.66
N VAL A 375 -10.59 -50.11 17.42
CA VAL A 375 -10.97 -50.77 16.17
C VAL A 375 -9.73 -51.26 15.42
N ASP A 376 -9.96 -52.21 14.51
CA ASP A 376 -8.92 -52.74 13.65
C ASP A 376 -8.42 -51.63 12.66
N GLU A 377 -7.17 -51.80 12.20
CA GLU A 377 -6.52 -50.88 11.24
C GLU A 377 -7.38 -50.67 9.99
N VAL A 378 -8.04 -51.71 9.48
CA VAL A 378 -8.88 -51.61 8.28
C VAL A 378 -10.10 -50.72 8.51
N ILE A 379 -10.72 -50.81 9.68
CA ILE A 379 -11.88 -49.98 10.06
C ILE A 379 -11.44 -48.53 10.25
N ALA A 380 -10.32 -48.30 10.94
CA ALA A 380 -9.75 -46.95 11.10
C ALA A 380 -9.41 -46.32 9.76
N GLN A 381 -8.82 -47.06 8.82
CA GLN A 381 -8.49 -46.58 7.46
C GLN A 381 -9.76 -46.22 6.68
N LEU A 382 -10.85 -46.98 6.81
CA LEU A 382 -12.12 -46.67 6.16
C LEU A 382 -12.69 -45.34 6.68
N ILE A 383 -12.69 -45.12 8.00
CA ILE A 383 -13.14 -43.86 8.63
C ILE A 383 -12.33 -42.68 8.10
N VAL A 384 -10.99 -42.79 8.04
CA VAL A 384 -10.13 -41.72 7.50
C VAL A 384 -10.38 -41.50 6.01
N THR A 385 -10.65 -42.55 5.23
CA THR A 385 -10.90 -42.45 3.77
C THR A 385 -12.20 -41.71 3.46
N GLU A 386 -13.24 -41.88 4.32
CA GLU A 386 -14.50 -41.15 4.20
C GLU A 386 -14.39 -39.68 4.61
N GLY A 387 -13.22 -39.23 5.12
CA GLY A 387 -12.93 -37.82 5.37
C GLY A 387 -12.97 -37.40 6.82
N PHE A 388 -13.28 -38.29 7.77
CA PHE A 388 -13.21 -37.94 9.19
C PHE A 388 -11.77 -37.64 9.62
N ALA A 389 -11.61 -36.50 10.25
CA ALA A 389 -10.29 -36.02 10.67
C ALA A 389 -10.08 -36.13 12.19
N THR A 390 -11.14 -36.01 12.98
CA THR A 390 -11.11 -35.98 14.45
C THR A 390 -12.10 -36.98 15.07
N VAL A 391 -11.83 -37.34 16.32
CA VAL A 391 -12.75 -38.24 17.09
C VAL A 391 -14.04 -37.51 17.40
N ASP A 392 -14.01 -36.20 17.57
CA ASP A 392 -15.20 -35.37 17.79
C ASP A 392 -16.17 -35.46 16.60
N GLU A 393 -15.67 -35.36 15.36
CA GLU A 393 -16.50 -35.52 14.16
C GLU A 393 -17.26 -36.85 14.18
N VAL A 394 -16.57 -37.94 14.49
CA VAL A 394 -17.20 -39.28 14.59
C VAL A 394 -18.21 -39.36 15.73
N ALA A 395 -17.95 -38.70 16.87
CA ALA A 395 -18.82 -38.73 18.05
C ALA A 395 -20.14 -37.99 17.85
N TYR A 396 -20.17 -36.94 17.03
CA TYR A 396 -21.31 -36.01 16.90
C TYR A 396 -22.01 -36.03 15.54
N VAL A 397 -21.44 -36.70 14.52
CA VAL A 397 -22.09 -36.90 13.21
C VAL A 397 -23.35 -37.75 13.31
N ASP A 398 -24.26 -37.68 12.33
CA ASP A 398 -25.43 -38.56 12.28
C ASP A 398 -24.97 -40.01 12.08
N PRO A 399 -25.42 -40.98 12.92
CA PRO A 399 -25.10 -42.40 12.75
C PRO A 399 -25.39 -42.94 11.34
N ALA A 400 -26.38 -42.35 10.66
CA ALA A 400 -26.72 -42.71 9.29
C ALA A 400 -25.58 -42.42 8.29
N GLU A 401 -24.75 -41.37 8.53
CA GLU A 401 -23.59 -41.07 7.69
C GLU A 401 -22.48 -42.11 7.88
N ILE A 402 -22.21 -42.51 9.11
CA ILE A 402 -21.24 -43.57 9.40
C ILE A 402 -21.70 -44.91 8.80
N ALA A 403 -22.99 -45.19 8.83
CA ALA A 403 -23.57 -46.41 8.24
C ALA A 403 -23.51 -46.44 6.69
N THR A 404 -23.21 -45.30 6.02
CA THR A 404 -22.97 -45.28 4.56
C THR A 404 -21.60 -45.83 4.18
N ILE A 405 -20.68 -45.95 5.13
CA ILE A 405 -19.35 -46.50 4.91
C ILE A 405 -19.43 -47.97 4.53
N GLU A 406 -18.70 -48.37 3.50
CA GLU A 406 -18.74 -49.75 3.00
C GLU A 406 -18.30 -50.74 4.10
N GLY A 407 -19.22 -51.59 4.52
CA GLY A 407 -18.98 -52.60 5.55
C GLY A 407 -19.48 -52.23 6.95
N PHE A 408 -20.13 -51.07 7.13
CA PHE A 408 -20.79 -50.69 8.38
C PHE A 408 -22.31 -50.86 8.26
N ASP A 409 -22.91 -51.27 9.36
CA ASP A 409 -24.34 -51.25 9.57
C ASP A 409 -24.71 -50.25 10.67
N GLU A 410 -26.00 -49.98 10.88
CA GLU A 410 -26.47 -49.03 11.89
C GLU A 410 -25.99 -49.41 13.30
N ASP A 411 -25.96 -50.71 13.63
CA ASP A 411 -25.52 -51.19 14.94
C ASP A 411 -24.00 -50.91 15.15
N THR A 412 -23.20 -51.13 14.11
CA THR A 412 -21.74 -50.83 14.13
C THR A 412 -21.46 -49.33 14.21
N ALA A 413 -22.24 -48.52 13.49
CA ALA A 413 -22.14 -47.08 13.53
C ALA A 413 -22.44 -46.51 14.93
N GLU A 414 -23.51 -47.00 15.56
CA GLU A 414 -23.86 -46.62 16.94
C GLU A 414 -22.77 -47.05 17.95
N GLU A 415 -22.18 -48.26 17.78
CA GLU A 415 -21.09 -48.72 18.65
C GLU A 415 -19.82 -47.88 18.50
N ILE A 416 -19.42 -47.55 17.28
CA ILE A 416 -18.26 -46.70 17.00
C ILE A 416 -18.47 -45.31 17.61
N GLN A 417 -19.64 -44.73 17.42
CA GLN A 417 -19.99 -43.44 17.98
C GLN A 417 -20.02 -43.44 19.52
N ALA A 418 -20.53 -44.52 20.14
CA ALA A 418 -20.49 -44.68 21.59
C ALA A 418 -19.04 -44.73 22.10
N ARG A 419 -18.16 -45.49 21.42
CA ARG A 419 -16.72 -45.55 21.77
C ARG A 419 -16.03 -44.20 21.59
N ALA A 420 -16.34 -43.46 20.54
CA ALA A 420 -15.83 -42.11 20.34
C ALA A 420 -16.21 -41.18 21.51
N ARG A 421 -17.47 -41.19 21.92
CA ARG A 421 -17.95 -40.44 23.08
C ARG A 421 -17.29 -40.86 24.38
N ASP A 422 -17.14 -42.14 24.62
CA ASP A 422 -16.48 -42.69 25.81
C ASP A 422 -14.98 -42.28 25.85
N TYR A 423 -14.33 -42.24 24.69
CA TYR A 423 -12.95 -41.77 24.58
C TYR A 423 -12.82 -40.28 24.94
N LEU A 424 -13.67 -39.45 24.32
CA LEU A 424 -13.68 -37.99 24.60
C LEU A 424 -14.01 -37.70 26.07
N GLU A 425 -14.93 -38.47 26.70
CA GLU A 425 -15.23 -38.32 28.12
C GLU A 425 -14.05 -38.69 29.01
N LYS A 426 -13.30 -39.76 28.67
CA LYS A 426 -12.08 -40.15 29.39
C LYS A 426 -10.97 -39.13 29.18
N GLU A 427 -10.77 -38.67 27.98
CA GLU A 427 -9.78 -37.62 27.64
C GLU A 427 -10.09 -36.34 28.40
N ALA A 428 -11.35 -35.89 28.37
CA ALA A 428 -11.78 -34.71 29.13
C ALA A 428 -11.55 -34.88 30.65
N ALA A 429 -11.84 -36.10 31.19
CA ALA A 429 -11.57 -36.39 32.61
C ALA A 429 -10.07 -36.38 32.93
N GLU A 430 -9.20 -36.86 32.02
CA GLU A 430 -7.75 -36.82 32.19
C GLU A 430 -7.22 -35.37 32.15
N TYR A 431 -7.69 -34.56 31.20
CA TYR A 431 -7.33 -33.14 31.14
C TYR A 431 -7.82 -32.40 32.40
N ASP A 432 -9.04 -32.65 32.88
CA ASP A 432 -9.54 -32.04 34.10
C ASP A 432 -8.73 -32.45 35.35
N ALA A 433 -8.33 -33.74 35.43
CA ALA A 433 -7.48 -34.22 36.48
C ALA A 433 -6.09 -33.53 36.46
N LYS A 434 -5.47 -33.44 35.28
CA LYS A 434 -4.17 -32.71 35.09
C LYS A 434 -4.30 -31.24 35.42
N ARG A 435 -5.38 -30.58 34.98
CA ARG A 435 -5.68 -29.19 35.28
C ARG A 435 -5.72 -28.94 36.80
N ARG A 436 -6.45 -29.79 37.54
CA ARG A 436 -6.55 -29.71 39.02
C ARG A 436 -5.23 -29.99 39.71
N GLU A 437 -4.41 -30.91 39.19
CA GLU A 437 -3.08 -31.19 39.69
C GLU A 437 -2.16 -29.96 39.52
N LEU A 438 -2.25 -29.25 38.42
CA LEU A 438 -1.52 -28.00 38.17
C LEU A 438 -2.05 -26.80 38.97
N GLY A 439 -3.24 -26.94 39.56
CA GLY A 439 -3.87 -25.91 40.40
C GLY A 439 -4.50 -24.77 39.58
N VAL A 440 -4.97 -25.06 38.38
CA VAL A 440 -5.69 -24.10 37.53
C VAL A 440 -7.14 -23.98 38.03
N GLU A 441 -7.60 -22.76 38.24
CA GLU A 441 -8.95 -22.47 38.74
C GLU A 441 -10.06 -22.77 37.69
N ASP A 442 -11.25 -23.18 38.19
CA ASP A 442 -12.41 -23.46 37.33
C ASP A 442 -12.88 -22.20 36.58
N ALA A 443 -12.70 -21.01 37.14
CA ALA A 443 -13.04 -19.72 36.54
C ALA A 443 -12.32 -19.47 35.20
N LEU A 444 -11.17 -20.12 34.95
CA LEU A 444 -10.45 -19.97 33.70
C LEU A 444 -11.21 -20.66 32.53
N LEU A 445 -11.94 -21.74 32.82
CA LEU A 445 -12.78 -22.45 31.83
C LEU A 445 -14.06 -21.70 31.45
N GLU A 446 -14.47 -20.71 32.26
CA GLU A 446 -15.64 -19.87 31.95
C GLU A 446 -15.33 -18.83 30.87
N ILE A 447 -14.05 -18.67 30.52
CA ILE A 447 -13.64 -17.75 29.46
C ILE A 447 -13.84 -18.44 28.11
N GLU A 448 -14.59 -17.81 27.24
CA GLU A 448 -14.82 -18.30 25.89
C GLU A 448 -13.48 -18.45 25.13
N GLY A 449 -13.25 -19.61 24.54
CA GLY A 449 -12.01 -19.97 23.85
C GLY A 449 -11.01 -20.74 24.74
N VAL A 450 -11.23 -20.87 26.05
CA VAL A 450 -10.41 -21.71 26.92
C VAL A 450 -11.03 -23.10 27.03
N THR A 451 -10.47 -24.04 26.30
CA THR A 451 -10.82 -25.46 26.39
C THR A 451 -10.01 -26.17 27.47
N LEU A 452 -10.41 -27.40 27.85
CA LEU A 452 -9.66 -28.20 28.83
C LEU A 452 -8.18 -28.40 28.45
N PRO A 453 -7.82 -28.76 27.20
CA PRO A 453 -6.42 -28.83 26.77
C PRO A 453 -5.68 -27.50 26.90
N ILE A 454 -6.31 -26.39 26.49
CA ILE A 454 -5.74 -25.05 26.63
C ILE A 454 -5.49 -24.70 28.09
N SER A 455 -6.42 -25.04 28.98
CA SER A 455 -6.27 -24.77 30.41
C SER A 455 -5.10 -25.54 31.05
N VAL A 456 -4.83 -26.76 30.59
CA VAL A 456 -3.67 -27.55 31.02
C VAL A 456 -2.37 -26.92 30.50
N ALA A 457 -2.34 -26.50 29.24
CA ALA A 457 -1.16 -25.83 28.65
C ALA A 457 -0.87 -24.50 29.36
N LEU A 458 -1.89 -23.69 29.67
CA LEU A 458 -1.77 -22.48 30.47
C LEU A 458 -1.22 -22.79 31.86
N GLY A 459 -1.73 -23.84 32.52
CA GLY A 459 -1.24 -24.28 33.83
C GLY A 459 0.22 -24.74 33.83
N GLN A 460 0.69 -25.38 32.74
CA GLN A 460 2.10 -25.72 32.53
C GLN A 460 2.97 -24.47 32.34
N GLY A 461 2.42 -23.42 31.74
CA GLY A 461 3.03 -22.09 31.61
C GLY A 461 2.92 -21.22 32.87
N GLU A 462 2.53 -21.81 34.01
CA GLU A 462 2.32 -21.12 35.32
C GLU A 462 1.15 -20.12 35.32
N VAL A 463 0.28 -20.11 34.33
CA VAL A 463 -0.94 -19.30 34.26
C VAL A 463 -2.09 -20.10 34.87
N LYS A 464 -2.52 -19.74 36.06
CA LYS A 464 -3.46 -20.56 36.87
C LYS A 464 -4.79 -19.87 37.14
N THR A 465 -4.82 -18.56 37.08
CA THR A 465 -5.99 -17.73 37.37
C THR A 465 -6.38 -16.88 36.15
N VAL A 466 -7.61 -16.37 36.17
CA VAL A 466 -8.08 -15.40 35.17
C VAL A 466 -7.23 -14.12 35.21
N GLU A 467 -6.76 -13.73 36.40
CA GLU A 467 -5.91 -12.57 36.60
C GLU A 467 -4.54 -12.76 35.93
N ASP A 468 -3.95 -13.98 36.05
CA ASP A 468 -2.68 -14.30 35.41
C ASP A 468 -2.83 -14.17 33.87
N LEU A 469 -3.90 -14.74 33.28
CA LEU A 469 -4.18 -14.67 31.86
C LEU A 469 -4.43 -13.22 31.38
N ALA A 470 -5.20 -12.45 32.15
CA ALA A 470 -5.48 -11.04 31.85
C ALA A 470 -4.21 -10.15 31.87
N GLY A 471 -3.19 -10.56 32.64
CA GLY A 471 -1.90 -9.86 32.77
C GLY A 471 -0.93 -10.12 31.62
N LEU A 472 -1.16 -11.13 30.78
CA LEU A 472 -0.26 -11.51 29.70
C LEU A 472 -0.35 -10.55 28.49
N VAL A 473 0.63 -10.69 27.61
CA VAL A 473 0.63 -10.12 26.26
C VAL A 473 0.56 -11.26 25.22
N PRO A 474 0.07 -11.01 24.01
CA PRO A 474 -0.08 -12.06 22.98
C PRO A 474 1.20 -12.88 22.74
N ASP A 475 2.37 -12.24 22.84
CA ASP A 475 3.65 -12.91 22.66
C ASP A 475 3.93 -13.95 23.75
N ASP A 476 3.46 -13.77 24.98
CA ASP A 476 3.62 -14.75 26.07
C ASP A 476 2.88 -16.06 25.77
N LEU A 477 1.77 -15.99 25.02
CA LEU A 477 1.00 -17.16 24.59
C LEU A 477 1.64 -17.84 23.39
N ARG A 478 2.14 -17.07 22.40
CA ARG A 478 2.64 -17.56 21.12
C ARG A 478 4.13 -17.83 21.08
N GLY A 479 4.90 -17.24 22.02
CA GLY A 479 6.35 -17.25 22.03
C GLY A 479 6.97 -16.08 21.27
N TRP A 480 8.17 -15.65 21.72
CA TRP A 480 8.88 -14.50 21.16
C TRP A 480 10.36 -14.77 20.96
N PHE A 481 11.02 -13.88 20.23
CA PHE A 481 12.47 -13.92 20.06
C PHE A 481 13.15 -12.89 20.97
N GLU A 482 13.95 -13.35 21.92
CA GLU A 482 14.80 -12.51 22.76
C GLU A 482 16.19 -12.37 22.15
N SER A 483 16.74 -11.14 22.15
CA SER A 483 18.13 -10.90 21.75
C SER A 483 19.02 -10.95 22.99
N LYS A 484 19.73 -12.06 23.21
CA LYS A 484 20.66 -12.26 24.32
C LYS A 484 22.06 -12.42 23.75
N ASP A 485 23.00 -11.56 24.16
CA ASP A 485 24.41 -11.58 23.70
C ASP A 485 24.62 -11.47 22.18
N GLY A 486 23.66 -10.87 21.44
CA GLY A 486 23.73 -10.74 19.97
C GLY A 486 23.18 -11.93 19.20
N GLU A 487 22.73 -12.98 19.88
CA GLU A 487 22.01 -14.11 19.29
C GLU A 487 20.50 -13.99 19.53
N ARG A 488 19.69 -14.33 18.55
CA ARG A 488 18.23 -14.43 18.69
C ARG A 488 17.89 -15.80 19.27
N VAL A 489 17.44 -15.83 20.52
CA VAL A 489 16.98 -17.05 21.19
C VAL A 489 15.45 -17.01 21.20
N ARG A 490 14.80 -18.10 20.74
CA ARG A 490 13.34 -18.23 20.79
C ARG A 490 12.94 -18.64 22.21
N GLN A 491 12.01 -17.91 22.79
CA GLN A 491 11.31 -18.24 24.03
C GLN A 491 9.97 -18.88 23.64
N PRO A 492 9.66 -20.11 24.13
CA PRO A 492 8.39 -20.76 23.84
C PRO A 492 7.24 -20.06 24.53
N GLY A 493 6.10 -19.92 23.85
CA GLY A 493 4.87 -19.43 24.44
C GLY A 493 4.08 -20.53 25.15
N SER A 494 3.19 -20.16 26.07
CA SER A 494 2.37 -21.10 26.85
C SER A 494 1.40 -21.91 25.97
N LEU A 495 0.94 -21.34 24.84
CA LEU A 495 0.02 -21.96 23.88
C LEU A 495 0.64 -22.14 22.48
N GLU A 496 1.97 -22.21 22.39
CA GLU A 496 2.67 -22.38 21.10
C GLU A 496 2.19 -23.62 20.33
N SER A 497 1.85 -24.71 21.02
CA SER A 497 1.36 -25.96 20.43
C SER A 497 -0.02 -25.85 19.78
N PHE A 498 -0.78 -24.83 20.08
CA PHE A 498 -2.11 -24.57 19.53
C PHE A 498 -2.10 -23.66 18.30
N ASN A 499 -0.93 -23.14 17.87
CA ASN A 499 -0.74 -22.28 16.70
C ASN A 499 -1.74 -21.10 16.63
N LEU A 500 -2.06 -20.49 17.76
CA LEU A 500 -2.99 -19.35 17.81
C LEU A 500 -2.49 -18.19 16.94
N SER A 501 -3.41 -17.56 16.21
CA SER A 501 -3.13 -16.31 15.52
C SER A 501 -2.79 -15.18 16.53
N ALA A 502 -2.28 -14.05 16.05
CA ALA A 502 -2.03 -12.90 16.94
C ALA A 502 -3.35 -12.36 17.49
N ASP A 503 -4.36 -12.34 16.64
CA ASP A 503 -5.69 -11.81 16.93
C ASP A 503 -6.45 -12.72 17.90
N ASP A 504 -6.35 -14.06 17.75
CA ASP A 504 -6.95 -15.01 18.70
C ASP A 504 -6.30 -14.96 20.08
N ALA A 505 -4.96 -14.84 20.12
CA ALA A 505 -4.24 -14.69 21.40
C ALA A 505 -4.60 -13.37 22.09
N GLU A 506 -4.75 -12.28 21.34
CA GLU A 506 -5.20 -11.00 21.87
C GLU A 506 -6.67 -11.07 22.32
N ALA A 507 -7.55 -11.68 21.53
CA ALA A 507 -8.96 -11.85 21.89
C ALA A 507 -9.13 -12.66 23.17
N LEU A 508 -8.35 -13.74 23.34
CA LEU A 508 -8.38 -14.56 24.56
C LEU A 508 -7.98 -13.74 25.81
N ILE A 509 -6.92 -12.94 25.71
CA ILE A 509 -6.48 -12.05 26.80
C ILE A 509 -7.51 -10.96 27.08
N MET A 510 -8.12 -10.38 26.02
CA MET A 510 -9.15 -9.36 26.17
C MET A 510 -10.39 -9.88 26.86
N ARG A 511 -10.84 -11.09 26.51
CA ARG A 511 -11.95 -11.76 27.22
C ARG A 511 -11.65 -11.98 28.70
N ALA A 512 -10.42 -12.36 29.04
CA ALA A 512 -10.00 -12.48 30.43
C ALA A 512 -10.01 -11.13 31.17
N ARG A 513 -9.59 -10.03 30.50
CA ARG A 513 -9.63 -8.66 31.05
C ARG A 513 -11.05 -8.15 31.26
N VAL A 514 -11.97 -8.49 30.35
CA VAL A 514 -13.41 -8.20 30.51
C VAL A 514 -13.99 -8.97 31.66
N ALA A 515 -13.68 -10.28 31.80
CA ALA A 515 -14.13 -11.12 32.92
C ALA A 515 -13.64 -10.59 34.27
N MET A 516 -12.44 -10.02 34.34
CA MET A 516 -11.90 -9.35 35.52
C MET A 516 -12.45 -7.94 35.76
N GLY A 517 -13.22 -7.39 34.81
CA GLY A 517 -13.75 -6.02 34.88
C GLY A 517 -12.68 -4.93 34.70
N TRP A 518 -11.53 -5.25 34.10
CA TRP A 518 -10.48 -4.28 33.79
C TRP A 518 -10.83 -3.43 32.57
N ILE A 519 -11.65 -3.98 31.69
CA ILE A 519 -12.09 -3.32 30.44
C ILE A 519 -13.61 -3.53 30.34
N GLU A 520 -14.32 -2.50 29.90
CA GLU A 520 -15.74 -2.64 29.56
C GLU A 520 -15.84 -3.46 28.25
N PRO A 521 -16.80 -4.41 28.17
CA PRO A 521 -16.99 -5.17 26.93
C PRO A 521 -17.30 -4.21 25.78
N GLU A 522 -16.63 -4.40 24.64
CA GLU A 522 -17.02 -3.70 23.42
C GLU A 522 -18.50 -4.02 23.13
N PRO A 523 -19.32 -3.01 22.80
CA PRO A 523 -20.69 -3.27 22.40
C PRO A 523 -20.67 -4.23 21.18
N GLU A 524 -21.38 -5.32 21.28
CA GLU A 524 -21.60 -6.20 20.11
C GLU A 524 -22.02 -5.32 18.93
N PRO A 525 -21.44 -5.50 17.72
CA PRO A 525 -21.88 -4.77 16.55
C PRO A 525 -23.40 -5.01 16.42
N GLU A 526 -24.18 -3.96 16.53
CA GLU A 526 -25.63 -4.05 16.27
C GLU A 526 -25.77 -4.76 14.91
N PRO A 527 -26.60 -5.79 14.80
CA PRO A 527 -26.82 -6.44 13.53
C PRO A 527 -27.16 -5.34 12.52
N GLU A 528 -26.38 -5.21 11.46
CA GLU A 528 -26.70 -4.29 10.37
C GLU A 528 -28.17 -4.56 10.01
N GLU A 529 -29.03 -3.60 10.38
CA GLU A 529 -30.40 -3.59 9.89
C GLU A 529 -30.27 -3.63 8.37
N ALA A 530 -30.70 -4.73 7.77
CA ALA A 530 -30.78 -4.84 6.33
C ALA A 530 -31.46 -3.57 5.82
N GLU A 531 -30.72 -2.75 5.07
CA GLU A 531 -31.28 -1.58 4.43
C GLU A 531 -32.55 -2.02 3.72
N PRO A 532 -33.70 -1.36 3.95
CA PRO A 532 -34.91 -1.70 3.25
C PRO A 532 -34.63 -1.55 1.75
N GLU A 533 -34.85 -2.64 1.02
CA GLU A 533 -34.80 -2.64 -0.45
C GLU A 533 -35.43 -1.35 -0.97
N ALA A 534 -34.61 -0.50 -1.57
CA ALA A 534 -35.08 0.74 -2.15
C ALA A 534 -36.19 0.41 -3.15
N GLU A 535 -37.43 0.84 -2.85
CA GLU A 535 -38.54 0.80 -3.80
C GLU A 535 -38.06 1.44 -5.09
N LEU A 536 -37.96 0.63 -6.15
CA LEU A 536 -37.69 1.06 -7.51
C LEU A 536 -38.67 2.17 -7.85
N SER A 537 -38.18 3.36 -8.16
CA SER A 537 -38.99 4.48 -8.59
C SER A 537 -39.79 4.10 -9.85
N GLU A 538 -41.04 4.61 -9.97
CA GLU A 538 -41.93 4.37 -11.12
C GLU A 538 -41.32 4.69 -12.51
N ALA A 539 -40.10 5.24 -12.58
CA ALA A 539 -39.37 5.50 -13.80
C ALA A 539 -38.69 4.26 -14.40
N ASP A 540 -38.36 3.25 -13.60
CA ASP A 540 -37.71 2.03 -14.07
C ASP A 540 -38.70 0.93 -14.51
N ALA A 541 -40.00 1.08 -14.18
CA ALA A 541 -41.07 0.15 -14.56
C ALA A 541 -41.50 0.26 -16.04
N VAL A 542 -41.04 1.28 -16.79
CA VAL A 542 -41.42 1.49 -18.21
C VAL A 542 -40.53 0.71 -19.17
N PHE A 543 -39.37 0.20 -18.74
CA PHE A 543 -38.46 -0.55 -19.60
C PHE A 543 -38.59 -2.09 -19.51
N ALA A 544 -39.43 -2.62 -18.64
CA ALA A 544 -39.61 -4.06 -18.43
C ALA A 544 -40.77 -4.69 -19.21
N GLN A 545 -41.48 -3.95 -20.07
CA GLN A 545 -42.58 -4.47 -20.92
C GLN A 545 -42.24 -4.33 -22.40
N ALA A 546 -41.30 -5.14 -22.89
CA ALA A 546 -41.20 -5.47 -24.29
C ALA A 546 -41.17 -7.00 -24.40
N GLU A 547 -42.32 -7.55 -24.78
CA GLU A 547 -42.50 -8.96 -25.10
C GLU A 547 -41.58 -9.38 -26.25
N PRO A 548 -41.07 -10.64 -26.26
CA PRO A 548 -40.31 -11.16 -27.38
C PRO A 548 -41.28 -11.59 -28.49
N ALA A 549 -41.14 -10.97 -29.65
CA ALA A 549 -41.83 -11.41 -30.86
C ALA A 549 -41.21 -12.69 -31.41
N ALA A 550 -42.11 -13.60 -31.66
CA ALA A 550 -42.11 -14.90 -32.33
C ALA A 550 -40.90 -15.33 -33.18
N GLU A 551 -40.56 -16.60 -32.97
CA GLU A 551 -39.86 -17.54 -33.83
C GLU A 551 -40.24 -17.42 -35.31
N ALA A 552 -39.24 -17.35 -36.21
CA ALA A 552 -39.34 -17.71 -37.60
C ALA A 552 -38.27 -18.75 -37.90
N GLU A 553 -38.75 -19.92 -38.32
CA GLU A 553 -37.97 -21.08 -38.77
C GLU A 553 -37.10 -20.74 -39.99
N PRO A 554 -35.94 -21.38 -40.19
CA PRO A 554 -35.14 -21.21 -41.39
C PRO A 554 -35.63 -22.15 -42.53
N GLU A 555 -36.05 -21.58 -43.64
CA GLU A 555 -36.18 -22.30 -44.89
C GLU A 555 -34.80 -22.68 -45.47
N ALA A 556 -34.70 -23.95 -45.78
CA ALA A 556 -33.63 -24.60 -46.50
C ALA A 556 -33.66 -24.14 -47.98
N VAL A 557 -32.51 -23.72 -48.50
CA VAL A 557 -32.27 -23.70 -49.97
C VAL A 557 -31.03 -24.55 -50.25
N GLU A 558 -31.32 -25.56 -51.08
CA GLU A 558 -30.40 -26.56 -51.63
C GLU A 558 -29.31 -25.99 -52.51
N ALA A 559 -28.26 -26.75 -52.52
CA ALA A 559 -27.15 -26.94 -53.42
C ALA A 559 -27.26 -26.47 -54.87
N GLU A 560 -26.15 -25.91 -55.37
CA GLU A 560 -25.64 -26.29 -56.73
C GLU A 560 -24.10 -26.30 -56.69
N ALA A 561 -23.61 -27.50 -57.01
CA ALA A 561 -22.21 -27.80 -57.27
C ALA A 561 -21.84 -27.36 -58.68
N ALA A 562 -20.64 -26.81 -58.85
CA ALA A 562 -19.96 -26.87 -60.15
C ALA A 562 -18.43 -27.02 -59.89
N GLU A 563 -17.97 -28.20 -60.26
CA GLU A 563 -16.59 -28.57 -60.55
C GLU A 563 -16.01 -27.65 -61.66
N THR A 564 -14.73 -27.36 -61.53
CA THR A 564 -13.75 -27.35 -62.61
C THR A 564 -12.33 -27.48 -62.07
N GLU A 565 -11.79 -28.63 -62.27
CA GLU A 565 -10.53 -29.16 -62.78
C GLU A 565 -9.36 -28.18 -63.01
N ALA A 566 -8.28 -28.57 -62.38
CA ALA A 566 -6.95 -28.84 -62.91
C ALA A 566 -6.28 -27.89 -63.91
N ALA A 567 -5.08 -27.44 -63.50
CA ALA A 567 -3.90 -27.58 -64.39
C ALA A 567 -2.61 -27.37 -63.55
N GLU A 568 -1.83 -28.43 -63.52
CA GLU A 568 -0.40 -28.44 -63.27
C GLU A 568 0.35 -27.48 -64.16
N THR A 569 1.44 -26.90 -63.70
CA THR A 569 2.73 -27.00 -64.41
C THR A 569 3.88 -26.55 -63.50
N GLU A 570 4.85 -27.44 -63.45
CA GLU A 570 6.25 -27.27 -63.00
C GLU A 570 6.98 -26.18 -63.81
N ALA A 571 7.99 -25.63 -63.15
CA ALA A 571 9.37 -25.39 -63.64
C ALA A 571 10.12 -24.61 -62.54
N GLU A 572 11.06 -25.23 -61.83
CA GLU A 572 12.51 -25.28 -62.06
C GLU A 572 13.19 -23.94 -62.37
N GLY A 573 14.18 -23.61 -61.46
CA GLY A 573 15.47 -23.10 -61.88
C GLY A 573 15.81 -21.66 -61.55
N ALA A 574 16.55 -21.47 -60.51
CA ALA A 574 17.87 -20.85 -60.40
C ALA A 574 18.12 -20.32 -58.98
#